data_f63b09cbc324627456a129c3676ce2eb
#
_entry.id   f63b09cbc324627456a129c3676ce2eb
#
_cell.length_a   1.000
_cell.length_b   1.000
_cell.length_c   1.000
_cell.angle_alpha   90.00
_cell.angle_beta   90.00
_cell.angle_gamma   90.00
#
_symmetry.space_group_name_H-M   'P 1'
#
loop_
_entity.id
_entity.type
_entity.pdbx_description
1 polymer ?
#
loop_
_entity_poly.entity_id
_entity_poly.type
_entity_poly.pdbx_seq_one_letter_code
_entity_poly.pdbx_strand_id
1 'polypeptide(L)'
;VSIVATLSEQKAAGGLSFGGRSSDINGTVIDDTVVQKNCSLHIRGNLLANLTIESGAKVVVEGSVEGKIVNKGGRLLVNNKAHASCITTSGPAEAEARGVLKIDLTAIVSNWERLAKFSTVECAAGLEGNAYGCGIEPIAGALSRNGCQTFFVSDIPEARRVRAVAQSATIYVLGGLYSGPRETFAEVDARPVVYSPIEMAEWDLFASSHGWSGGCALHVDTGKSRRGLSVEEAVAFAPSVRNHGVTLLISRLDNFDKTANHQIAMFKELRRLYKGVSASMANASAIFMEPKAHCDLIRADAALYGVNPTAGANNPMLPVIELHARIVQIVRLAPGETIPDANGWTAKRPTRLAFVSVGYADGYPRCERGYDKKLHAIVGGRPCPVVGQPSMDLLAIDVTDVSEPAVVRHGNMVKLIGPETGIDELAVASKSTGCEVLSRLGQRFHRIYHVT
;
A
#
# COMPACT_ATOMS: atom_id res chain seq x y z
N VAL A 1 31.35 -28.71 10.44
CA VAL A 1 30.92 -27.61 11.29
C VAL A 1 32.05 -26.59 11.31
N SER A 2 32.03 -25.59 10.49
CA SER A 2 32.98 -24.49 10.54
C SER A 2 32.20 -23.20 10.58
N ILE A 3 32.08 -22.66 11.77
CA ILE A 3 31.64 -21.29 12.00
C ILE A 3 32.85 -20.41 11.72
N VAL A 4 32.83 -19.69 10.60
CA VAL A 4 33.76 -18.57 10.41
C VAL A 4 32.92 -17.32 10.75
N ALA A 5 32.82 -17.03 12.02
CA ALA A 5 32.41 -15.76 12.52
C ALA A 5 33.63 -14.91 12.78
N THR A 6 33.82 -13.87 12.01
CA THR A 6 34.82 -12.82 12.33
C THR A 6 34.09 -11.78 13.21
N LEU A 7 34.46 -11.81 14.40
CA LEU A 7 33.98 -11.53 15.72
C LEU A 7 33.71 -10.08 16.11
N SER A 8 32.53 -9.82 16.64
CA SER A 8 32.34 -9.34 18.02
C SER A 8 30.99 -9.92 18.54
N GLU A 9 31.06 -11.16 19.05
CA GLU A 9 29.89 -11.86 19.62
C GLU A 9 29.80 -11.59 21.10
N GLN A 10 28.62 -11.11 21.56
CA GLN A 10 28.19 -11.24 22.94
C GLN A 10 27.03 -12.23 22.98
N LYS A 11 27.25 -13.39 23.61
CA LYS A 11 26.18 -14.32 23.97
C LYS A 11 25.40 -13.72 25.12
N ALA A 12 24.21 -13.16 24.83
CA ALA A 12 23.21 -12.88 25.85
C ALA A 12 22.37 -14.15 26.10
N ALA A 13 21.89 -14.36 27.32
CA ALA A 13 21.04 -15.48 27.64
C ALA A 13 19.81 -15.53 26.72
N GLY A 14 19.80 -16.42 25.70
CA GLY A 14 18.68 -16.67 24.81
C GLY A 14 18.85 -16.36 23.33
N GLY A 15 20.07 -16.08 22.80
CA GLY A 15 20.27 -15.90 21.37
C GLY A 15 21.56 -15.19 20.97
N LEU A 16 21.84 -15.14 19.65
CA LEU A 16 22.99 -14.41 19.09
C LEU A 16 22.62 -12.92 18.90
N SER A 17 23.43 -12.02 19.46
CA SER A 17 23.24 -10.57 19.28
C SER A 17 24.43 -9.99 18.50
N PHE A 18 24.13 -9.33 17.36
CA PHE A 18 25.13 -8.67 16.53
C PHE A 18 25.18 -7.17 16.85
N GLY A 19 26.25 -6.77 17.58
CA GLY A 19 26.54 -5.40 17.99
C GLY A 19 27.70 -4.73 17.26
N GLY A 20 28.27 -5.36 16.21
CA GLY A 20 29.33 -4.82 15.38
C GLY A 20 28.81 -4.07 14.15
N ARG A 21 29.63 -3.19 13.55
CA ARG A 21 29.20 -2.38 12.40
C ARG A 21 28.75 -3.19 11.17
N SER A 22 29.32 -4.40 10.95
CA SER A 22 28.88 -5.32 9.88
C SER A 22 29.30 -6.74 10.23
N SER A 23 28.44 -7.73 9.93
CA SER A 23 28.66 -9.16 10.17
C SER A 23 28.08 -9.98 9.01
N ASP A 24 28.66 -11.18 8.76
CA ASP A 24 28.23 -12.12 7.72
C ASP A 24 27.92 -13.50 8.34
N ILE A 25 26.81 -14.10 7.91
CA ILE A 25 26.49 -15.52 8.15
C ILE A 25 26.70 -16.27 6.84
N ASN A 26 27.77 -17.06 6.73
CA ASN A 26 28.09 -17.87 5.55
C ASN A 26 27.79 -19.38 5.76
N GLY A 27 27.52 -19.80 6.99
CA GLY A 27 27.17 -21.18 7.39
C GLY A 27 25.74 -21.29 7.88
N THR A 28 25.47 -22.29 8.73
CA THR A 28 24.16 -22.51 9.35
C THR A 28 24.17 -22.04 10.81
N VAL A 29 23.21 -21.17 11.15
CA VAL A 29 22.96 -20.68 12.51
C VAL A 29 21.61 -21.24 12.99
N ILE A 30 21.60 -21.78 14.22
CA ILE A 30 20.44 -22.44 14.83
C ILE A 30 19.86 -21.66 16.00
N ASP A 31 20.47 -20.54 16.39
CA ASP A 31 20.05 -19.71 17.52
C ASP A 31 19.30 -18.47 17.01
N ASP A 32 18.30 -18.02 17.78
CA ASP A 32 17.61 -16.77 17.55
C ASP A 32 18.58 -15.60 17.44
N THR A 33 18.44 -14.81 16.41
CA THR A 33 19.39 -13.78 16.03
C THR A 33 18.76 -12.39 16.13
N VAL A 34 19.45 -11.46 16.82
CA VAL A 34 19.01 -10.06 16.94
C VAL A 34 20.05 -9.14 16.32
N VAL A 35 19.64 -8.32 15.34
CA VAL A 35 20.49 -7.29 14.75
C VAL A 35 20.12 -5.93 15.36
N GLN A 36 21.03 -5.39 16.15
CA GLN A 36 20.80 -4.17 16.91
C GLN A 36 20.88 -2.91 16.04
N LYS A 37 20.38 -1.80 16.57
CA LYS A 37 20.43 -0.48 15.92
C LYS A 37 21.83 -0.13 15.43
N ASN A 38 21.91 0.41 14.21
CA ASN A 38 23.16 0.79 13.52
C ASN A 38 24.11 -0.38 13.17
N CYS A 39 23.63 -1.61 13.25
CA CYS A 39 24.38 -2.80 12.83
C CYS A 39 23.90 -3.29 11.47
N SER A 40 24.80 -3.98 10.74
CA SER A 40 24.48 -4.64 9.48
C SER A 40 24.75 -6.12 9.57
N LEU A 41 23.84 -6.94 9.04
CA LEU A 41 24.00 -8.39 8.93
C LEU A 41 23.75 -8.83 7.49
N HIS A 42 24.66 -9.64 6.94
CA HIS A 42 24.49 -10.26 5.64
C HIS A 42 24.41 -11.78 5.80
N ILE A 43 23.27 -12.37 5.46
CA ILE A 43 23.02 -13.81 5.57
C ILE A 43 23.14 -14.43 4.18
N ARG A 44 24.28 -15.09 3.91
CA ARG A 44 24.55 -15.87 2.70
C ARG A 44 24.30 -17.36 2.90
N GLY A 45 24.38 -17.82 4.15
CA GLY A 45 24.08 -19.18 4.56
C GLY A 45 22.63 -19.37 5.02
N ASN A 46 22.42 -20.23 6.00
CA ASN A 46 21.10 -20.58 6.51
C ASN A 46 20.93 -20.16 7.97
N LEU A 47 19.85 -19.46 8.27
CA LEU A 47 19.39 -19.21 9.64
C LEU A 47 18.14 -20.07 9.89
N LEU A 48 18.28 -21.10 10.72
CA LEU A 48 17.18 -22.03 11.04
C LEU A 48 16.31 -21.56 12.22
N ALA A 49 16.63 -20.38 12.77
CA ALA A 49 15.95 -19.76 13.91
C ALA A 49 15.38 -18.38 13.56
N ASN A 50 14.77 -17.71 14.52
CA ASN A 50 14.15 -16.39 14.31
C ASN A 50 15.20 -15.29 14.15
N LEU A 51 14.86 -14.30 13.34
CA LEU A 51 15.64 -13.09 13.08
C LEU A 51 14.89 -11.86 13.54
N THR A 52 15.42 -11.13 14.51
CA THR A 52 14.88 -9.83 14.91
C THR A 52 15.78 -8.72 14.38
N ILE A 53 15.17 -7.74 13.70
CA ILE A 53 15.85 -6.59 13.11
C ILE A 53 15.37 -5.34 13.82
N GLU A 54 16.21 -4.72 14.64
CA GLU A 54 15.86 -3.51 15.38
C GLU A 54 15.84 -2.27 14.47
N SER A 55 15.15 -1.23 14.90
CA SER A 55 15.07 0.04 14.16
C SER A 55 16.46 0.60 13.87
N GLY A 56 16.72 0.98 12.60
CA GLY A 56 18.03 1.48 12.14
C GLY A 56 19.06 0.40 11.86
N ALA A 57 18.75 -0.89 12.06
CA ALA A 57 19.59 -1.99 11.60
C ALA A 57 19.45 -2.22 10.09
N LYS A 58 20.43 -2.89 9.46
CA LYS A 58 20.38 -3.30 8.05
C LYS A 58 20.64 -4.79 7.94
N VAL A 59 19.76 -5.53 7.27
CA VAL A 59 19.95 -6.95 6.99
C VAL A 59 19.79 -7.21 5.50
N VAL A 60 20.70 -8.04 4.96
CA VAL A 60 20.63 -8.55 3.59
C VAL A 60 20.56 -10.07 3.69
N VAL A 61 19.55 -10.69 3.10
CA VAL A 61 19.37 -12.15 3.06
C VAL A 61 19.55 -12.60 1.62
N GLU A 62 20.63 -13.35 1.36
CA GLU A 62 20.90 -14.03 0.09
C GLU A 62 20.75 -15.55 0.21
N GLY A 63 20.85 -16.08 1.43
CA GLY A 63 20.63 -17.48 1.77
C GLY A 63 19.20 -17.77 2.22
N SER A 64 19.01 -18.59 3.28
CA SER A 64 17.70 -18.89 3.82
C SER A 64 17.52 -18.44 5.27
N VAL A 65 16.28 -18.09 5.65
CA VAL A 65 15.83 -17.92 7.03
C VAL A 65 14.58 -18.76 7.20
N GLU A 66 14.68 -19.86 7.95
CA GLU A 66 13.56 -20.78 8.17
C GLU A 66 12.65 -20.35 9.33
N GLY A 67 13.21 -19.58 10.28
CA GLY A 67 12.45 -18.99 11.38
C GLY A 67 11.71 -17.71 10.97
N LYS A 68 11.00 -17.11 11.92
CA LYS A 68 10.29 -15.84 11.70
C LYS A 68 11.27 -14.69 11.64
N ILE A 69 11.11 -13.81 10.64
CA ILE A 69 11.80 -12.51 10.61
C ILE A 69 10.87 -11.46 11.20
N VAL A 70 11.28 -10.86 12.32
CA VAL A 70 10.60 -9.75 12.97
C VAL A 70 11.38 -8.46 12.69
N ASN A 71 10.91 -7.64 11.78
CA ASN A 71 11.56 -6.36 11.47
C ASN A 71 10.85 -5.20 12.20
N LYS A 72 11.53 -4.64 13.21
CA LYS A 72 11.05 -3.53 14.05
C LYS A 72 11.45 -2.15 13.50
N GLY A 73 11.48 -1.99 12.20
CA GLY A 73 11.83 -0.72 11.54
C GLY A 73 13.30 -0.63 11.06
N GLY A 74 13.98 -1.77 10.94
CA GLY A 74 15.27 -1.87 10.25
C GLY A 74 15.10 -2.03 8.73
N ARG A 75 16.18 -1.92 8.00
CA ARG A 75 16.22 -2.14 6.55
C ARG A 75 16.50 -3.61 6.25
N LEU A 76 15.51 -4.32 5.68
CA LEU A 76 15.64 -5.70 5.24
C LEU A 76 15.64 -5.77 3.71
N LEU A 77 16.64 -6.42 3.14
CA LEU A 77 16.74 -6.76 1.72
C LEU A 77 16.78 -8.28 1.61
N VAL A 78 15.83 -8.87 0.90
CA VAL A 78 15.77 -10.32 0.67
C VAL A 78 15.97 -10.58 -0.82
N ASN A 79 16.99 -11.36 -1.18
CA ASN A 79 17.30 -11.71 -2.56
C ASN A 79 16.28 -12.75 -3.09
N ASN A 80 15.98 -12.73 -4.39
CA ASN A 80 14.96 -13.55 -5.08
C ASN A 80 15.10 -15.09 -4.91
N LYS A 81 16.19 -15.56 -4.30
CA LYS A 81 16.41 -17.00 -4.01
C LYS A 81 16.26 -17.36 -2.54
N ALA A 82 15.99 -16.38 -1.68
CA ALA A 82 15.90 -16.61 -0.23
C ALA A 82 14.51 -17.08 0.17
N HIS A 83 14.42 -18.20 0.88
CA HIS A 83 13.19 -18.65 1.56
C HIS A 83 13.14 -18.02 2.95
N ALA A 84 12.08 -17.23 3.22
CA ALA A 84 11.83 -16.71 4.55
C ALA A 84 10.33 -16.49 4.75
N SER A 85 9.77 -17.08 5.80
CA SER A 85 8.45 -16.66 6.32
C SER A 85 8.66 -15.36 7.12
N CYS A 86 8.39 -14.22 6.49
CA CYS A 86 8.73 -12.93 7.07
C CYS A 86 7.50 -12.24 7.65
N ILE A 87 7.56 -11.89 8.94
CA ILE A 87 6.71 -10.86 9.52
C ILE A 87 7.55 -9.59 9.59
N THR A 88 7.31 -8.68 8.64
CA THR A 88 7.93 -7.34 8.65
C THR A 88 7.02 -6.39 9.43
N THR A 89 7.60 -5.56 10.28
CA THR A 89 6.85 -4.51 10.99
C THR A 89 7.38 -3.13 10.64
N SER A 90 6.51 -2.13 10.66
CA SER A 90 6.88 -0.72 10.48
C SER A 90 5.97 0.19 11.30
N GLY A 91 6.38 1.44 11.49
CA GLY A 91 5.67 2.41 12.32
C GLY A 91 6.13 2.39 13.78
N PRO A 92 5.35 2.98 14.73
CA PRO A 92 5.66 2.96 16.15
C PRO A 92 5.67 1.53 16.71
N ALA A 93 6.34 1.30 17.83
CA ALA A 93 6.31 0.01 18.53
C ALA A 93 4.85 -0.38 18.88
N GLU A 94 4.53 -1.66 18.87
CA GLU A 94 3.15 -2.11 19.07
C GLU A 94 2.55 -1.62 20.40
N ALA A 95 3.36 -1.55 21.46
CA ALA A 95 2.92 -1.06 22.76
C ALA A 95 2.61 0.45 22.78
N GLU A 96 3.21 1.22 21.88
CA GLU A 96 3.08 2.68 21.77
C GLU A 96 2.08 3.10 20.67
N ALA A 97 1.74 2.18 19.78
CA ALA A 97 0.88 2.45 18.64
C ALA A 97 -0.58 2.63 19.05
N ARG A 98 -1.29 3.49 18.30
CA ARG A 98 -2.75 3.70 18.45
C ARG A 98 -3.54 2.44 18.12
N GLY A 99 -3.03 1.62 17.22
CA GLY A 99 -3.61 0.34 16.83
C GLY A 99 -2.63 -0.46 15.99
N VAL A 100 -3.06 -1.66 15.59
CA VAL A 100 -2.29 -2.58 14.75
C VAL A 100 -2.98 -2.72 13.40
N LEU A 101 -2.26 -2.40 12.33
CA LEU A 101 -2.67 -2.60 10.94
C LEU A 101 -1.93 -3.82 10.39
N LYS A 102 -2.65 -4.91 10.19
CA LYS A 102 -2.11 -6.11 9.54
C LYS A 102 -2.33 -6.03 8.05
N ILE A 103 -1.31 -6.33 7.28
CA ILE A 103 -1.32 -6.32 5.81
C ILE A 103 -0.92 -7.71 5.31
N ASP A 104 -1.79 -8.33 4.52
CA ASP A 104 -1.57 -9.64 3.91
C ASP A 104 -0.92 -9.47 2.52
N LEU A 105 0.39 -9.77 2.45
CA LEU A 105 1.14 -9.68 1.21
C LEU A 105 0.78 -10.80 0.22
N THR A 106 0.32 -11.97 0.71
CA THR A 106 -0.16 -13.05 -0.15
C THR A 106 -1.46 -12.65 -0.85
N ALA A 107 -2.38 -12.00 -0.12
CA ALA A 107 -3.60 -11.45 -0.70
C ALA A 107 -3.29 -10.36 -1.74
N ILE A 108 -2.31 -9.48 -1.50
CA ILE A 108 -1.85 -8.48 -2.49
C ILE A 108 -1.37 -9.16 -3.78
N VAL A 109 -0.49 -10.15 -3.66
CA VAL A 109 0.05 -10.89 -4.83
C VAL A 109 -1.08 -11.63 -5.56
N SER A 110 -1.95 -12.33 -4.83
CA SER A 110 -3.09 -13.04 -5.40
C SER A 110 -4.06 -12.10 -6.14
N ASN A 111 -4.30 -10.91 -5.59
CA ASN A 111 -5.12 -9.89 -6.24
C ASN A 111 -4.45 -9.39 -7.53
N TRP A 112 -3.14 -9.13 -7.52
CA TRP A 112 -2.37 -8.75 -8.70
C TRP A 112 -2.40 -9.84 -9.78
N GLU A 113 -2.13 -11.09 -9.43
CA GLU A 113 -2.20 -12.23 -10.35
C GLU A 113 -3.59 -12.40 -10.95
N ARG A 114 -4.64 -12.18 -10.14
CA ARG A 114 -6.01 -12.24 -10.60
C ARG A 114 -6.28 -11.17 -11.66
N LEU A 115 -5.86 -9.91 -11.41
CA LEU A 115 -5.98 -8.83 -12.39
C LEU A 115 -5.18 -9.13 -13.66
N ALA A 116 -3.96 -9.63 -13.54
CA ALA A 116 -3.11 -9.99 -14.66
C ALA A 116 -3.74 -11.08 -15.56
N LYS A 117 -4.49 -12.04 -14.98
CA LYS A 117 -5.17 -13.12 -15.75
C LYS A 117 -6.31 -12.63 -16.65
N PHE A 118 -6.85 -11.42 -16.41
CA PHE A 118 -7.89 -10.84 -17.30
C PHE A 118 -7.32 -10.25 -18.59
N SER A 119 -5.99 -10.20 -18.72
CA SER A 119 -5.34 -9.65 -19.92
C SER A 119 -4.13 -10.49 -20.33
N THR A 120 -3.76 -10.40 -21.61
CA THR A 120 -2.53 -11.00 -22.15
C THR A 120 -1.36 -10.03 -22.16
N VAL A 121 -1.58 -8.79 -21.72
CA VAL A 121 -0.56 -7.74 -21.65
C VAL A 121 -0.01 -7.60 -20.23
N GLU A 122 1.06 -6.82 -20.09
CA GLU A 122 1.67 -6.57 -18.79
C GLU A 122 0.68 -5.91 -17.82
N CYS A 123 0.72 -6.36 -16.56
CA CYS A 123 -0.05 -5.78 -15.47
C CYS A 123 0.89 -5.00 -14.53
N ALA A 124 0.84 -3.69 -14.61
CA ALA A 124 1.56 -2.80 -13.70
C ALA A 124 0.81 -2.61 -12.37
N ALA A 125 1.54 -2.21 -11.33
CA ALA A 125 0.98 -1.93 -10.01
C ALA A 125 1.04 -0.44 -9.66
N GLY A 126 -0.08 0.09 -9.18
CA GLY A 126 -0.20 1.43 -8.60
C GLY A 126 0.14 1.42 -7.12
N LEU A 127 1.16 2.21 -6.73
CA LEU A 127 1.66 2.32 -5.37
C LEU A 127 1.56 3.75 -4.82
N GLU A 128 0.71 4.58 -5.43
CA GLU A 128 0.50 5.96 -5.03
C GLU A 128 0.02 6.07 -3.57
N GLY A 129 0.39 7.14 -2.90
CA GLY A 129 -0.06 7.41 -1.53
C GLY A 129 0.48 6.40 -0.52
N ASN A 130 1.78 6.06 -0.61
CA ASN A 130 2.41 5.04 0.22
C ASN A 130 1.77 3.65 0.05
N ALA A 131 1.56 3.22 -1.20
CA ALA A 131 0.83 2.01 -1.55
C ALA A 131 -0.56 2.00 -0.88
N TYR A 132 -1.35 3.04 -1.15
CA TYR A 132 -2.68 3.26 -0.54
C TYR A 132 -2.64 3.18 1.00
N GLY A 133 -1.60 3.74 1.64
CA GLY A 133 -1.42 3.71 3.09
C GLY A 133 -0.86 2.38 3.65
N CYS A 134 -0.74 1.35 2.83
CA CYS A 134 -0.30 0.03 3.26
C CYS A 134 1.23 -0.11 3.38
N GLY A 135 2.03 0.79 2.76
CA GLY A 135 3.49 0.75 2.83
C GLY A 135 4.16 0.22 1.56
N ILE A 136 4.97 1.08 0.93
CA ILE A 136 5.53 0.82 -0.41
C ILE A 136 6.50 -0.36 -0.42
N GLU A 137 7.51 -0.38 0.47
CA GLU A 137 8.63 -1.31 0.36
C GLU A 137 8.18 -2.78 0.47
N PRO A 138 7.36 -3.19 1.45
CA PRO A 138 6.93 -4.57 1.54
C PRO A 138 6.09 -5.01 0.33
N ILE A 139 5.21 -4.12 -0.16
CA ILE A 139 4.31 -4.44 -1.27
C ILE A 139 5.07 -4.45 -2.59
N ALA A 140 5.87 -3.44 -2.91
CA ALA A 140 6.68 -3.41 -4.11
C ALA A 140 7.63 -4.61 -4.17
N GLY A 141 8.27 -4.97 -3.04
CA GLY A 141 9.12 -6.13 -2.94
C GLY A 141 8.38 -7.45 -3.16
N ALA A 142 7.17 -7.61 -2.61
CA ALA A 142 6.36 -8.80 -2.82
C ALA A 142 5.92 -8.93 -4.28
N LEU A 143 5.40 -7.86 -4.88
CA LEU A 143 4.95 -7.84 -6.28
C LEU A 143 6.10 -8.07 -7.26
N SER A 144 7.26 -7.42 -7.04
CA SER A 144 8.43 -7.58 -7.91
C SER A 144 8.96 -9.00 -7.90
N ARG A 145 9.01 -9.67 -6.74
CA ARG A 145 9.40 -11.08 -6.64
C ARG A 145 8.44 -12.03 -7.37
N ASN A 146 7.19 -11.63 -7.53
CA ASN A 146 6.17 -12.40 -8.24
C ASN A 146 5.96 -11.95 -9.70
N GLY A 147 6.90 -11.15 -10.25
CA GLY A 147 6.96 -10.85 -11.68
C GLY A 147 6.36 -9.52 -12.11
N CYS A 148 5.89 -8.67 -11.19
CA CYS A 148 5.50 -7.30 -11.52
C CYS A 148 6.74 -6.48 -11.89
N GLN A 149 6.77 -5.95 -13.11
CA GLN A 149 7.93 -5.22 -13.65
C GLN A 149 7.73 -3.71 -13.68
N THR A 150 6.48 -3.22 -13.74
CA THR A 150 6.18 -1.79 -13.84
C THR A 150 5.37 -1.30 -12.67
N PHE A 151 5.81 -0.18 -12.07
CA PHE A 151 5.16 0.48 -10.94
C PHE A 151 4.84 1.93 -11.26
N PHE A 152 3.67 2.39 -10.78
CA PHE A 152 3.26 3.78 -10.81
C PHE A 152 3.25 4.34 -9.38
N VAL A 153 3.85 5.50 -9.19
CA VAL A 153 3.95 6.20 -7.90
C VAL A 153 3.57 7.66 -8.04
N SER A 154 3.26 8.34 -6.93
CA SER A 154 2.88 9.75 -6.98
C SER A 154 4.07 10.67 -7.23
N ASP A 155 5.21 10.41 -6.58
CA ASP A 155 6.35 11.32 -6.51
C ASP A 155 7.70 10.60 -6.45
N ILE A 156 8.79 11.37 -6.47
CA ILE A 156 10.16 10.85 -6.40
C ILE A 156 10.50 10.17 -5.06
N PRO A 157 10.11 10.69 -3.89
CA PRO A 157 10.27 9.97 -2.62
C PRO A 157 9.70 8.56 -2.65
N GLU A 158 8.51 8.36 -3.22
CA GLU A 158 7.92 7.04 -3.40
C GLU A 158 8.71 6.18 -4.41
N ALA A 159 9.15 6.78 -5.52
CA ALA A 159 9.98 6.09 -6.51
C ALA A 159 11.29 5.55 -5.91
N ARG A 160 11.96 6.32 -5.06
CA ARG A 160 13.16 5.85 -4.31
C ARG A 160 12.88 4.62 -3.46
N ARG A 161 11.74 4.61 -2.80
CA ARG A 161 11.33 3.50 -1.94
C ARG A 161 11.06 2.23 -2.76
N VAL A 162 10.43 2.37 -3.93
CA VAL A 162 10.25 1.25 -4.87
C VAL A 162 11.61 0.76 -5.37
N ARG A 163 12.48 1.66 -5.86
CA ARG A 163 13.80 1.31 -6.39
C ARG A 163 14.67 0.57 -5.36
N ALA A 164 14.53 0.91 -4.08
CA ALA A 164 15.28 0.26 -3.00
C ALA A 164 14.98 -1.26 -2.87
N VAL A 165 13.82 -1.74 -3.32
CA VAL A 165 13.35 -3.13 -3.16
C VAL A 165 13.04 -3.83 -4.49
N ALA A 166 12.91 -3.08 -5.59
CA ALA A 166 12.66 -3.55 -6.95
C ALA A 166 13.65 -2.87 -7.91
N GLN A 167 14.91 -3.33 -7.88
CA GLN A 167 16.04 -2.65 -8.52
C GLN A 167 15.94 -2.55 -10.03
N SER A 168 15.34 -3.54 -10.72
CA SER A 168 15.21 -3.58 -12.18
C SER A 168 13.83 -3.09 -12.69
N ALA A 169 12.96 -2.64 -11.81
CA ALA A 169 11.61 -2.25 -12.19
C ALA A 169 11.57 -0.97 -13.01
N THR A 170 10.62 -0.88 -13.93
CA THR A 170 10.24 0.38 -14.57
C THR A 170 9.33 1.17 -13.61
N ILE A 171 9.69 2.42 -13.32
CA ILE A 171 8.94 3.25 -12.37
C ILE A 171 8.47 4.52 -13.08
N TYR A 172 7.16 4.73 -13.13
CA TYR A 172 6.54 5.94 -13.64
C TYR A 172 6.06 6.84 -12.49
N VAL A 173 6.41 8.14 -12.55
CA VAL A 173 6.04 9.14 -11.55
C VAL A 173 4.88 9.98 -12.08
N LEU A 174 3.70 9.78 -11.50
CA LEU A 174 2.44 10.43 -11.90
C LEU A 174 2.37 11.92 -11.52
N GLY A 175 3.20 12.37 -10.59
CA GLY A 175 3.27 13.77 -10.18
C GLY A 175 3.78 14.71 -11.26
N GLY A 176 4.46 14.20 -12.28
CA GLY A 176 5.09 15.02 -13.32
C GLY A 176 6.43 15.61 -12.87
N LEU A 177 6.97 16.55 -13.64
CA LEU A 177 8.33 17.06 -13.43
C LEU A 177 8.52 17.89 -12.16
N TYR A 178 7.50 18.52 -11.64
CA TYR A 178 7.67 19.34 -10.45
C TYR A 178 7.62 18.56 -9.13
N SER A 179 7.52 17.24 -9.19
CA SER A 179 7.65 16.40 -7.99
C SER A 179 9.08 16.32 -7.43
N GLY A 180 10.04 16.98 -8.08
CA GLY A 180 11.42 17.11 -7.61
C GLY A 180 12.37 17.65 -8.67
N PRO A 181 13.65 17.89 -8.31
CA PRO A 181 14.69 18.22 -9.29
C PRO A 181 14.79 17.13 -10.36
N ARG A 182 15.03 17.52 -11.60
CA ARG A 182 15.07 16.59 -12.75
C ARG A 182 16.20 15.56 -12.63
N GLU A 183 17.32 15.96 -12.05
CA GLU A 183 18.48 15.10 -11.76
C GLU A 183 18.08 13.90 -10.90
N THR A 184 17.12 14.08 -10.02
CA THR A 184 16.64 13.03 -9.12
C THR A 184 15.91 11.91 -9.88
N PHE A 185 15.27 12.22 -11.03
CA PHE A 185 14.69 11.17 -11.89
C PHE A 185 15.77 10.25 -12.45
N ALA A 186 16.91 10.82 -12.88
CA ALA A 186 18.03 10.02 -13.37
C ALA A 186 18.71 9.22 -12.24
N GLU A 187 18.90 9.82 -11.05
CA GLU A 187 19.47 9.13 -9.88
C GLU A 187 18.65 7.91 -9.45
N VAL A 188 17.32 8.03 -9.50
CA VAL A 188 16.38 6.99 -9.10
C VAL A 188 16.09 6.02 -10.24
N ASP A 189 16.47 6.35 -11.47
CA ASP A 189 16.06 5.67 -12.70
C ASP A 189 14.52 5.60 -12.80
N ALA A 190 13.86 6.75 -12.64
CA ALA A 190 12.41 6.87 -12.73
C ALA A 190 12.01 7.72 -13.94
N ARG A 191 10.86 7.42 -14.51
CA ARG A 191 10.33 8.06 -15.72
C ARG A 191 9.21 9.02 -15.34
N PRO A 192 9.30 10.30 -15.68
CA PRO A 192 8.17 11.22 -15.44
C PRO A 192 6.99 10.90 -16.35
N VAL A 193 5.79 11.15 -15.86
CA VAL A 193 4.60 11.30 -16.69
C VAL A 193 4.46 12.78 -17.02
N VAL A 194 4.52 13.13 -18.30
CA VAL A 194 4.48 14.50 -18.81
C VAL A 194 3.05 14.84 -19.21
N TYR A 195 2.60 16.03 -18.87
CA TYR A 195 1.19 16.45 -19.00
C TYR A 195 0.98 17.67 -19.93
N SER A 196 2.04 18.30 -20.40
CA SER A 196 1.94 19.47 -21.26
C SER A 196 3.13 19.59 -22.21
N PRO A 197 3.00 20.35 -23.32
CA PRO A 197 4.14 20.66 -24.19
C PRO A 197 5.27 21.37 -23.46
N ILE A 198 4.97 22.18 -22.45
CA ILE A 198 5.98 22.88 -21.64
C ILE A 198 6.79 21.89 -20.83
N GLU A 199 6.13 20.98 -20.10
CA GLU A 199 6.82 19.92 -19.33
C GLU A 199 7.69 19.04 -20.26
N MET A 200 7.22 18.77 -21.50
CA MET A 200 7.99 18.02 -22.47
C MET A 200 9.25 18.75 -22.90
N ALA A 201 9.17 20.03 -23.21
CA ALA A 201 10.32 20.83 -23.59
C ALA A 201 11.36 20.92 -22.45
N GLU A 202 10.90 21.07 -21.24
CA GLU A 202 11.75 21.05 -20.04
C GLU A 202 12.44 19.69 -19.82
N TRP A 203 11.72 18.60 -20.09
CA TRP A 203 12.26 17.26 -19.99
C TRP A 203 13.31 16.97 -21.05
N ASP A 204 13.04 17.37 -22.31
CA ASP A 204 13.96 17.21 -23.42
C ASP A 204 15.28 17.95 -23.19
N LEU A 205 15.20 19.19 -22.66
CA LEU A 205 16.37 19.97 -22.32
C LEU A 205 17.23 19.26 -21.27
N PHE A 206 16.59 18.70 -20.23
CA PHE A 206 17.28 17.92 -19.20
C PHE A 206 17.87 16.62 -19.78
N ALA A 207 17.09 15.83 -20.49
CA ALA A 207 17.52 14.56 -21.06
C ALA A 207 18.71 14.74 -22.00
N SER A 208 18.67 15.77 -22.86
CA SER A 208 19.77 16.09 -23.79
C SER A 208 21.03 16.54 -23.07
N SER A 209 20.91 17.37 -22.03
CA SER A 209 22.05 17.91 -21.28
C SER A 209 22.73 16.89 -20.38
N HIS A 210 22.01 15.86 -19.90
CA HIS A 210 22.51 14.86 -18.98
C HIS A 210 22.70 13.48 -19.62
N GLY A 211 22.44 13.33 -20.92
CA GLY A 211 22.52 12.04 -21.62
C GLY A 211 21.54 10.99 -21.10
N TRP A 212 20.38 11.42 -20.54
CA TRP A 212 19.36 10.54 -20.01
C TRP A 212 18.59 9.82 -21.12
N SER A 213 18.58 8.48 -21.08
CA SER A 213 17.91 7.64 -22.10
C SER A 213 16.73 6.82 -21.56
N GLY A 214 16.37 6.96 -20.27
CA GLY A 214 15.31 6.17 -19.65
C GLY A 214 13.91 6.44 -20.17
N GLY A 215 13.70 7.56 -20.86
CA GLY A 215 12.44 7.95 -21.48
C GLY A 215 11.43 8.55 -20.49
N CYS A 216 10.23 8.80 -21.00
CA CYS A 216 9.10 9.36 -20.23
C CYS A 216 7.78 8.74 -20.69
N ALA A 217 6.70 9.00 -19.97
CA ALA A 217 5.34 8.75 -20.41
C ALA A 217 4.65 10.06 -20.77
N LEU A 218 3.77 10.04 -21.78
CA LEU A 218 2.96 11.18 -22.19
C LEU A 218 1.50 10.91 -21.81
N HIS A 219 0.90 11.78 -21.02
CA HIS A 219 -0.50 11.67 -20.64
C HIS A 219 -1.40 12.51 -21.55
N VAL A 220 -2.45 11.90 -22.10
CA VAL A 220 -3.46 12.57 -22.91
C VAL A 220 -4.79 12.58 -22.17
N ASP A 221 -5.42 13.74 -22.11
CA ASP A 221 -6.78 13.87 -21.56
C ASP A 221 -7.81 13.55 -22.65
N THR A 222 -8.48 12.44 -22.49
CA THR A 222 -9.53 11.97 -23.40
C THR A 222 -10.94 12.31 -22.93
N GLY A 223 -11.08 13.24 -21.97
CA GLY A 223 -12.39 13.70 -21.50
C GLY A 223 -12.60 13.78 -20.01
N LYS A 224 -11.52 13.74 -19.20
CA LYS A 224 -11.56 14.00 -17.75
C LYS A 224 -11.48 15.47 -17.39
N SER A 225 -11.04 16.30 -18.32
CA SER A 225 -10.83 17.75 -18.12
C SER A 225 -9.96 18.05 -16.89
N ARG A 226 -8.82 17.31 -16.77
CA ARG A 226 -7.92 17.45 -15.63
C ARG A 226 -6.49 17.76 -16.08
N ARG A 227 -5.57 16.81 -15.99
CA ARG A 227 -4.18 16.93 -16.45
C ARG A 227 -3.97 16.06 -17.68
N GLY A 228 -3.20 16.53 -18.63
CA GLY A 228 -2.86 15.83 -19.86
C GLY A 228 -2.89 16.78 -21.06
N LEU A 229 -2.21 16.40 -22.13
CA LEU A 229 -2.36 17.09 -23.42
C LEU A 229 -3.81 16.98 -23.87
N SER A 230 -4.33 18.01 -24.48
CA SER A 230 -5.58 17.90 -25.23
C SER A 230 -5.39 16.92 -26.41
N VAL A 231 -6.50 16.47 -26.96
CA VAL A 231 -6.44 15.57 -28.14
C VAL A 231 -5.75 16.25 -29.32
N GLU A 232 -6.03 17.53 -29.51
CA GLU A 232 -5.44 18.35 -30.57
C GLU A 232 -3.93 18.51 -30.40
N GLU A 233 -3.47 18.81 -29.16
CA GLU A 233 -2.05 18.88 -28.83
C GLU A 233 -1.37 17.51 -29.02
N ALA A 234 -2.02 16.42 -28.61
CA ALA A 234 -1.50 15.08 -28.79
C ALA A 234 -1.38 14.69 -30.27
N VAL A 235 -2.35 15.06 -31.12
CA VAL A 235 -2.27 14.85 -32.57
C VAL A 235 -1.12 15.64 -33.18
N ALA A 236 -0.96 16.90 -32.82
CA ALA A 236 0.12 17.75 -33.28
C ALA A 236 1.51 17.25 -32.85
N PHE A 237 1.60 16.66 -31.67
CA PHE A 237 2.85 16.14 -31.11
C PHE A 237 3.28 14.78 -31.69
N ALA A 238 2.35 13.97 -32.20
CA ALA A 238 2.61 12.59 -32.65
C ALA A 238 3.74 12.44 -33.69
N PRO A 239 3.93 13.32 -34.69
CA PRO A 239 5.02 13.20 -35.67
C PRO A 239 6.42 13.26 -35.04
N SER A 240 6.59 14.00 -33.94
CA SER A 240 7.87 14.23 -33.25
C SER A 240 8.12 13.32 -32.09
N VAL A 241 7.16 12.48 -31.68
CA VAL A 241 7.16 11.69 -30.43
C VAL A 241 8.45 10.88 -30.20
N ARG A 242 9.04 10.33 -31.28
CA ARG A 242 10.29 9.56 -31.18
C ARG A 242 11.50 10.38 -30.76
N ASN A 243 11.49 11.68 -31.07
CA ASN A 243 12.58 12.59 -30.74
C ASN A 243 12.61 12.93 -29.23
N HIS A 244 11.49 12.70 -28.55
CA HIS A 244 11.27 13.07 -27.16
C HIS A 244 11.40 11.90 -26.17
N GLY A 245 11.81 10.71 -26.63
CA GLY A 245 12.01 9.55 -25.77
C GLY A 245 10.72 9.07 -25.08
N VAL A 246 9.54 9.31 -25.67
CA VAL A 246 8.27 8.82 -25.11
C VAL A 246 8.18 7.31 -25.28
N THR A 247 8.10 6.60 -24.16
CA THR A 247 8.02 5.13 -24.10
C THR A 247 6.62 4.62 -23.83
N LEU A 248 5.75 5.46 -23.26
CA LEU A 248 4.38 5.09 -22.89
C LEU A 248 3.42 6.25 -23.11
N LEU A 249 2.33 5.97 -23.84
CA LEU A 249 1.18 6.85 -23.97
C LEU A 249 0.14 6.45 -22.93
N ILE A 250 -0.27 7.39 -22.07
CA ILE A 250 -1.20 7.11 -20.97
C ILE A 250 -2.46 7.94 -21.14
N SER A 251 -3.61 7.34 -20.88
CA SER A 251 -4.84 8.06 -20.54
C SER A 251 -5.48 7.45 -19.30
N ARG A 252 -6.57 8.02 -18.83
CA ARG A 252 -7.32 7.51 -17.69
C ARG A 252 -8.80 7.50 -17.99
N LEU A 253 -9.40 6.34 -17.90
CA LEU A 253 -10.85 6.20 -17.98
C LEU A 253 -11.51 6.83 -16.77
N ASP A 254 -12.63 7.48 -17.01
CA ASP A 254 -13.57 7.85 -15.95
C ASP A 254 -14.40 6.64 -15.52
N ASN A 255 -15.21 6.81 -14.46
CA ASN A 255 -16.14 5.78 -14.06
C ASN A 255 -17.04 5.37 -15.24
N PHE A 256 -17.40 4.08 -15.27
CA PHE A 256 -18.17 3.46 -16.35
C PHE A 256 -19.52 4.15 -16.56
N ASP A 257 -19.53 5.14 -17.40
CA ASP A 257 -20.73 5.77 -17.91
C ASP A 257 -20.71 5.78 -19.47
N LYS A 258 -21.65 6.50 -20.06
CA LYS A 258 -21.74 6.65 -21.51
C LYS A 258 -20.49 7.27 -22.15
N THR A 259 -19.62 7.92 -21.38
CA THR A 259 -18.42 8.62 -21.84
C THR A 259 -17.24 7.67 -22.03
N ALA A 260 -17.18 6.55 -21.32
CA ALA A 260 -16.06 5.60 -21.38
C ALA A 260 -15.84 5.06 -22.80
N ASN A 261 -16.89 4.69 -23.52
CA ASN A 261 -16.78 4.22 -24.90
C ASN A 261 -16.20 5.29 -25.83
N HIS A 262 -16.57 6.55 -25.64
CA HIS A 262 -16.03 7.68 -26.41
C HIS A 262 -14.54 7.89 -26.10
N GLN A 263 -14.16 7.88 -24.82
CA GLN A 263 -12.76 7.98 -24.39
C GLN A 263 -11.90 6.87 -25.00
N ILE A 264 -12.38 5.63 -24.97
CA ILE A 264 -11.68 4.47 -25.53
C ILE A 264 -11.50 4.62 -27.06
N ALA A 265 -12.57 5.01 -27.78
CA ALA A 265 -12.50 5.23 -29.23
C ALA A 265 -11.48 6.31 -29.58
N MET A 266 -11.53 7.45 -28.91
CA MET A 266 -10.61 8.56 -29.07
C MET A 266 -9.16 8.16 -28.81
N PHE A 267 -8.90 7.48 -27.69
CA PHE A 267 -7.55 7.01 -27.33
C PHE A 267 -7.02 5.98 -28.34
N LYS A 268 -7.88 5.14 -28.86
CA LYS A 268 -7.52 4.15 -29.90
C LYS A 268 -7.09 4.82 -31.22
N GLU A 269 -7.76 5.89 -31.64
CA GLU A 269 -7.35 6.64 -32.82
C GLU A 269 -6.01 7.36 -32.57
N LEU A 270 -5.83 8.00 -31.43
CA LEU A 270 -4.56 8.62 -31.05
C LEU A 270 -3.43 7.59 -31.06
N ARG A 271 -3.61 6.41 -30.45
CA ARG A 271 -2.60 5.36 -30.42
C ARG A 271 -2.08 4.98 -31.81
N ARG A 272 -2.91 5.03 -32.86
CA ARG A 272 -2.49 4.75 -34.23
C ARG A 272 -1.43 5.73 -34.76
N LEU A 273 -1.43 6.96 -34.24
CA LEU A 273 -0.46 7.98 -34.58
C LEU A 273 0.88 7.77 -33.86
N TYR A 274 0.86 7.15 -32.67
CA TYR A 274 2.01 6.91 -31.80
C TYR A 274 2.65 5.53 -32.05
N LYS A 275 3.06 5.28 -33.32
CA LYS A 275 3.63 3.98 -33.72
C LYS A 275 4.91 3.65 -32.95
N GLY A 276 4.95 2.48 -32.31
CA GLY A 276 6.10 1.99 -31.56
C GLY A 276 6.18 2.52 -30.12
N VAL A 277 5.16 3.26 -29.66
CA VAL A 277 4.99 3.66 -28.28
C VAL A 277 3.94 2.76 -27.63
N SER A 278 4.25 2.15 -26.49
CA SER A 278 3.28 1.38 -25.71
C SER A 278 2.16 2.27 -25.19
N ALA A 279 0.98 1.72 -24.96
CA ALA A 279 -0.19 2.47 -24.51
C ALA A 279 -0.82 1.84 -23.27
N SER A 280 -1.36 2.68 -22.37
CA SER A 280 -2.04 2.26 -21.14
C SER A 280 -3.25 3.14 -20.85
N MET A 281 -4.42 2.52 -20.68
CA MET A 281 -5.65 3.25 -20.36
C MET A 281 -6.44 2.58 -19.22
N ALA A 282 -6.47 1.24 -19.16
CA ALA A 282 -7.27 0.50 -18.20
C ALA A 282 -6.78 0.69 -16.76
N ASN A 283 -7.69 1.10 -15.89
CA ASN A 283 -7.60 0.99 -14.44
C ASN A 283 -8.25 -0.33 -13.96
N ALA A 284 -8.28 -0.61 -12.66
CA ALA A 284 -8.81 -1.86 -12.12
C ALA A 284 -10.26 -2.16 -12.58
N SER A 285 -11.15 -1.20 -12.61
CA SER A 285 -12.52 -1.40 -13.09
C SER A 285 -12.56 -1.77 -14.56
N ALA A 286 -11.78 -1.07 -15.39
CA ALA A 286 -11.70 -1.34 -16.82
C ALA A 286 -11.07 -2.70 -17.15
N ILE A 287 -10.17 -3.20 -16.30
CA ILE A 287 -9.61 -4.54 -16.44
C ILE A 287 -10.71 -5.61 -16.45
N PHE A 288 -11.70 -5.49 -15.58
CA PHE A 288 -12.81 -6.45 -15.51
C PHE A 288 -13.89 -6.21 -16.57
N MET A 289 -14.20 -4.96 -16.86
CA MET A 289 -15.43 -4.58 -17.55
C MET A 289 -15.22 -4.21 -19.01
N GLU A 290 -14.00 -3.83 -19.42
CA GLU A 290 -13.77 -3.29 -20.76
C GLU A 290 -12.43 -3.74 -21.37
N PRO A 291 -12.35 -4.97 -21.90
CA PRO A 291 -11.12 -5.49 -22.50
C PRO A 291 -10.54 -4.63 -23.63
N LYS A 292 -11.37 -3.80 -24.31
CA LYS A 292 -10.91 -2.91 -25.37
C LYS A 292 -10.00 -1.78 -24.87
N ALA A 293 -9.99 -1.51 -23.53
CA ALA A 293 -9.16 -0.51 -22.89
C ALA A 293 -7.80 -1.06 -22.42
N HIS A 294 -7.53 -2.36 -22.51
CA HIS A 294 -6.30 -2.96 -21.96
C HIS A 294 -5.03 -2.41 -22.62
N CYS A 295 -5.05 -2.13 -23.94
CA CYS A 295 -3.91 -1.65 -24.72
C CYS A 295 -2.68 -2.58 -24.62
N ASP A 296 -1.50 -2.04 -24.20
CA ASP A 296 -0.26 -2.79 -24.04
C ASP A 296 0.15 -2.96 -22.56
N LEU A 297 -0.47 -2.19 -21.68
CA LEU A 297 -0.20 -2.18 -20.25
C LEU A 297 -1.49 -1.86 -19.49
N ILE A 298 -1.92 -2.75 -18.59
CA ILE A 298 -3.01 -2.48 -17.65
C ILE A 298 -2.44 -2.03 -16.31
N ARG A 299 -3.20 -1.21 -15.56
CA ARG A 299 -2.78 -0.66 -14.27
C ARG A 299 -3.68 -1.18 -13.16
N ALA A 300 -3.16 -2.11 -12.37
CA ALA A 300 -3.76 -2.52 -11.13
C ALA A 300 -3.55 -1.42 -10.07
N ASP A 301 -4.63 -0.85 -9.60
CA ASP A 301 -4.65 0.23 -8.60
C ASP A 301 -5.35 -0.25 -7.30
N ALA A 302 -6.37 0.44 -6.82
CA ALA A 302 -7.07 0.15 -5.56
C ALA A 302 -7.53 -1.31 -5.39
N ALA A 303 -7.80 -2.03 -6.48
CA ALA A 303 -8.19 -3.44 -6.41
C ALA A 303 -7.09 -4.34 -5.87
N LEU A 304 -5.80 -3.98 -6.02
CA LEU A 304 -4.70 -4.69 -5.37
C LEU A 304 -4.91 -4.78 -3.86
N TYR A 305 -5.48 -3.75 -3.27
CA TYR A 305 -5.67 -3.56 -1.84
C TYR A 305 -7.05 -4.05 -1.35
N GLY A 306 -7.77 -4.79 -2.19
CA GLY A 306 -9.05 -5.39 -1.84
C GLY A 306 -10.27 -4.49 -2.03
N VAL A 307 -10.12 -3.30 -2.63
CA VAL A 307 -11.25 -2.45 -3.01
C VAL A 307 -12.00 -3.06 -4.18
N ASN A 308 -13.32 -3.08 -4.13
CA ASN A 308 -14.17 -3.63 -5.18
C ASN A 308 -14.04 -2.85 -6.50
N PRO A 309 -13.50 -3.45 -7.58
CA PRO A 309 -13.42 -2.80 -8.89
C PRO A 309 -14.73 -2.88 -9.69
N THR A 310 -15.70 -3.70 -9.25
CA THR A 310 -16.93 -4.00 -9.97
C THR A 310 -18.14 -3.43 -9.23
N ALA A 311 -18.43 -2.15 -9.48
CA ALA A 311 -19.56 -1.46 -8.84
C ALA A 311 -20.88 -2.24 -9.00
N GLY A 312 -21.59 -2.47 -7.89
CA GLY A 312 -22.88 -3.17 -7.88
C GLY A 312 -22.81 -4.70 -7.98
N ALA A 313 -21.61 -5.30 -8.02
CA ALA A 313 -21.40 -6.75 -7.99
C ALA A 313 -20.57 -7.14 -6.75
N ASN A 314 -20.53 -8.44 -6.47
CA ASN A 314 -19.69 -8.98 -5.40
C ASN A 314 -18.22 -8.65 -5.67
N ASN A 315 -17.51 -8.25 -4.61
CA ASN A 315 -16.09 -7.95 -4.72
C ASN A 315 -15.29 -9.21 -5.10
N PRO A 316 -14.62 -9.22 -6.27
CA PRO A 316 -13.82 -10.36 -6.68
C PRO A 316 -12.45 -10.41 -5.99
N MET A 317 -12.04 -9.35 -5.28
CA MET A 317 -10.71 -9.25 -4.69
C MET A 317 -10.70 -9.78 -3.26
N LEU A 318 -9.55 -10.30 -2.84
CA LEU A 318 -9.33 -10.73 -1.46
C LEU A 318 -9.15 -9.51 -0.56
N PRO A 319 -9.67 -9.53 0.70
CA PRO A 319 -9.36 -8.52 1.69
C PRO A 319 -7.87 -8.57 2.04
N VAL A 320 -7.25 -7.40 2.14
CA VAL A 320 -5.80 -7.26 2.32
C VAL A 320 -5.43 -6.79 3.71
N ILE A 321 -6.32 -6.01 4.35
CA ILE A 321 -5.99 -5.39 5.64
C ILE A 321 -6.93 -5.81 6.75
N GLU A 322 -6.37 -5.84 7.97
CA GLU A 322 -7.14 -5.83 9.21
C GLU A 322 -6.65 -4.68 10.09
N LEU A 323 -7.59 -3.89 10.62
CA LEU A 323 -7.30 -2.85 11.60
C LEU A 323 -7.81 -3.27 12.98
N HIS A 324 -6.89 -3.33 13.94
CA HIS A 324 -7.18 -3.63 15.33
C HIS A 324 -6.87 -2.42 16.22
N ALA A 325 -7.74 -2.15 17.19
CA ALA A 325 -7.59 -1.06 18.17
C ALA A 325 -7.75 -1.58 19.59
N ARG A 326 -7.11 -0.90 20.57
CA ARG A 326 -7.19 -1.28 21.99
C ARG A 326 -8.39 -0.65 22.67
N ILE A 327 -9.08 -1.39 23.53
CA ILE A 327 -10.06 -0.84 24.46
C ILE A 327 -9.30 -0.01 25.51
N VAL A 328 -9.55 1.29 25.55
CA VAL A 328 -8.92 2.20 26.51
C VAL A 328 -9.82 2.53 27.68
N GLN A 329 -11.16 2.38 27.52
CA GLN A 329 -12.11 2.62 28.61
C GLN A 329 -13.43 1.90 28.33
N ILE A 330 -14.12 1.53 29.40
CA ILE A 330 -15.47 0.99 29.34
C ILE A 330 -16.35 1.89 30.19
N VAL A 331 -17.44 2.39 29.59
CA VAL A 331 -18.42 3.28 30.25
C VAL A 331 -19.77 2.60 30.27
N ARG A 332 -20.52 2.78 31.36
CA ARG A 332 -21.92 2.37 31.49
C ARG A 332 -22.80 3.59 31.46
N LEU A 333 -23.83 3.56 30.63
CA LEU A 333 -24.81 4.63 30.46
C LEU A 333 -26.19 4.14 30.83
N ALA A 334 -26.91 4.98 31.58
CA ALA A 334 -28.33 4.80 31.79
C ALA A 334 -29.14 5.23 30.55
N PRO A 335 -30.39 4.75 30.38
CA PRO A 335 -31.24 5.24 29.31
C PRO A 335 -31.41 6.75 29.38
N GLY A 336 -31.25 7.43 28.24
CA GLY A 336 -31.34 8.90 28.13
C GLY A 336 -29.99 9.62 28.30
N GLU A 337 -28.95 8.97 28.79
CA GLU A 337 -27.62 9.58 28.83
C GLU A 337 -27.01 9.68 27.42
N THR A 338 -26.33 10.81 27.18
CA THR A 338 -25.80 11.20 25.87
C THR A 338 -24.29 11.33 25.92
N ILE A 339 -23.61 10.93 24.84
CA ILE A 339 -22.20 11.21 24.61
C ILE A 339 -22.10 12.38 23.63
N PRO A 340 -21.73 13.60 24.09
CA PRO A 340 -21.67 14.78 23.23
C PRO A 340 -20.67 14.60 22.07
N ASP A 341 -19.47 14.11 22.35
CA ASP A 341 -18.38 13.92 21.37
C ASP A 341 -18.70 12.88 20.29
N ALA A 342 -19.64 11.97 20.54
CA ALA A 342 -20.13 11.00 19.57
C ALA A 342 -21.32 11.54 18.73
N ASN A 343 -21.34 12.84 18.42
CA ASN A 343 -22.40 13.53 17.71
C ASN A 343 -23.77 13.49 18.43
N GLY A 344 -23.74 13.58 19.77
CA GLY A 344 -24.96 13.57 20.58
C GLY A 344 -25.66 12.21 20.64
N TRP A 345 -24.95 11.13 20.42
CA TRP A 345 -25.52 9.79 20.53
C TRP A 345 -26.08 9.54 21.93
N THR A 346 -27.32 9.06 22.01
CA THR A 346 -28.05 8.86 23.27
C THR A 346 -28.37 7.39 23.48
N ALA A 347 -28.11 6.88 24.69
CA ALA A 347 -28.42 5.53 25.09
C ALA A 347 -29.95 5.33 25.20
N LYS A 348 -30.51 4.35 24.48
CA LYS A 348 -31.93 3.99 24.52
C LYS A 348 -32.27 2.93 25.56
N ARG A 349 -31.26 2.25 26.09
CA ARG A 349 -31.34 1.20 27.11
C ARG A 349 -30.11 1.30 28.01
N PRO A 350 -30.03 0.59 29.14
CA PRO A 350 -28.79 0.44 29.87
C PRO A 350 -27.71 -0.06 28.91
N THR A 351 -26.68 0.73 28.69
CA THR A 351 -25.70 0.49 27.63
C THR A 351 -24.28 0.43 28.18
N ARG A 352 -23.48 -0.49 27.68
CA ARG A 352 -22.06 -0.61 27.97
C ARG A 352 -21.28 -0.27 26.71
N LEU A 353 -20.50 0.82 26.75
CA LEU A 353 -19.66 1.25 25.63
C LEU A 353 -18.20 0.96 25.90
N ALA A 354 -17.51 0.43 24.90
CA ALA A 354 -16.07 0.38 24.84
C ALA A 354 -15.54 1.53 23.97
N PHE A 355 -14.70 2.39 24.56
CA PHE A 355 -13.93 3.36 23.81
C PHE A 355 -12.61 2.73 23.38
N VAL A 356 -12.27 2.86 22.09
CA VAL A 356 -11.07 2.30 21.49
C VAL A 356 -10.13 3.39 20.98
N SER A 357 -8.83 3.09 20.94
CA SER A 357 -7.72 4.01 20.69
C SER A 357 -7.55 4.37 19.21
N VAL A 358 -8.61 4.56 18.45
CA VAL A 358 -8.59 4.99 17.03
C VAL A 358 -9.63 6.06 16.82
N GLY A 359 -9.25 7.14 16.11
CA GLY A 359 -10.12 8.22 15.74
C GLY A 359 -9.81 8.78 14.35
N TYR A 360 -10.38 9.97 14.03
CA TYR A 360 -10.20 10.54 12.69
C TYR A 360 -8.76 11.02 12.43
N ALA A 361 -7.97 11.33 13.46
CA ALA A 361 -6.54 11.67 13.29
C ALA A 361 -5.68 10.45 12.91
N ASP A 362 -6.20 9.24 13.07
CA ASP A 362 -5.59 8.00 12.61
C ASP A 362 -6.03 7.65 11.17
N GLY A 363 -6.94 8.45 10.60
CA GLY A 363 -7.51 8.23 9.28
C GLY A 363 -8.82 7.44 9.28
N TYR A 364 -9.36 7.05 10.45
CA TYR A 364 -10.67 6.41 10.49
C TYR A 364 -11.75 7.43 10.06
N PRO A 365 -12.56 7.14 9.03
CA PRO A 365 -13.41 8.16 8.42
C PRO A 365 -14.52 8.63 9.37
N ARG A 366 -14.97 9.86 9.19
CA ARG A 366 -16.15 10.42 9.87
C ARG A 366 -17.37 10.27 8.98
N CYS A 367 -18.54 10.08 9.59
CA CYS A 367 -19.84 10.11 8.92
C CYS A 367 -20.69 11.23 9.52
N GLU A 368 -21.22 12.13 8.70
CA GLU A 368 -21.98 13.32 9.16
C GLU A 368 -23.12 13.03 10.15
N ARG A 369 -23.77 11.88 10.01
CA ARG A 369 -24.90 11.45 10.85
C ARG A 369 -24.56 10.37 11.89
N GLY A 370 -23.25 10.05 12.06
CA GLY A 370 -22.83 8.88 12.79
C GLY A 370 -23.06 7.58 12.00
N TYR A 371 -22.55 6.49 12.48
CA TYR A 371 -22.64 5.22 11.76
C TYR A 371 -23.98 4.49 11.92
N ASP A 372 -24.86 4.94 12.85
CA ASP A 372 -26.22 4.46 13.05
C ASP A 372 -26.42 2.95 12.86
N LYS A 373 -25.59 2.12 13.53
CA LYS A 373 -25.60 0.65 13.47
C LYS A 373 -25.29 0.06 12.09
N LYS A 374 -24.81 0.84 11.12
CA LYS A 374 -24.43 0.35 9.79
C LYS A 374 -23.03 -0.27 9.78
N LEU A 375 -22.18 0.10 10.74
CA LEU A 375 -20.85 -0.46 10.90
C LEU A 375 -20.75 -1.23 12.21
N HIS A 376 -20.00 -2.33 12.16
CA HIS A 376 -19.72 -3.18 13.29
C HIS A 376 -18.21 -3.37 13.47
N ALA A 377 -17.77 -3.24 14.71
CA ALA A 377 -16.48 -3.77 15.13
C ALA A 377 -16.66 -5.21 15.61
N ILE A 378 -15.62 -6.03 15.51
CA ILE A 378 -15.66 -7.40 16.01
C ILE A 378 -14.97 -7.46 17.37
N VAL A 379 -15.73 -7.83 18.39
CA VAL A 379 -15.28 -7.96 19.79
C VAL A 379 -15.49 -9.39 20.25
N GLY A 380 -14.41 -10.12 20.52
CA GLY A 380 -14.48 -11.54 20.87
C GLY A 380 -15.22 -12.40 19.84
N GLY A 381 -15.04 -12.10 18.53
CA GLY A 381 -15.72 -12.80 17.44
C GLY A 381 -17.18 -12.37 17.20
N ARG A 382 -17.71 -11.39 17.95
CA ARG A 382 -19.08 -10.91 17.82
C ARG A 382 -19.15 -9.53 17.18
N PRO A 383 -20.07 -9.29 16.24
CA PRO A 383 -20.31 -7.97 15.68
C PRO A 383 -20.94 -7.04 16.72
N CYS A 384 -20.29 -5.91 16.99
CA CYS A 384 -20.72 -4.89 17.92
C CYS A 384 -20.87 -3.55 17.19
N PRO A 385 -22.04 -2.86 17.31
CA PRO A 385 -22.27 -1.62 16.57
C PRO A 385 -21.27 -0.53 16.96
N VAL A 386 -20.71 0.14 15.94
CA VAL A 386 -20.02 1.42 16.12
C VAL A 386 -21.08 2.49 16.35
N VAL A 387 -20.95 3.30 17.41
CA VAL A 387 -21.94 4.31 17.79
C VAL A 387 -21.38 5.73 17.69
N GLY A 388 -22.22 6.64 17.22
CA GLY A 388 -21.86 8.04 17.05
C GLY A 388 -20.81 8.26 15.95
N GLN A 389 -19.95 9.26 16.15
CA GLN A 389 -18.83 9.59 15.26
C GLN A 389 -17.48 9.36 15.95
N PRO A 390 -16.41 9.08 15.20
CA PRO A 390 -15.08 9.13 15.76
C PRO A 390 -14.74 10.55 16.25
N SER A 391 -14.19 10.65 17.46
CA SER A 391 -13.46 11.85 17.91
C SER A 391 -12.05 11.86 17.29
N MET A 392 -11.21 12.80 17.68
CA MET A 392 -9.83 12.88 17.17
C MET A 392 -9.07 11.56 17.39
N ASP A 393 -9.21 10.96 18.56
CA ASP A 393 -8.39 9.85 19.04
C ASP A 393 -9.19 8.61 19.47
N LEU A 394 -10.50 8.67 19.50
CA LEU A 394 -11.36 7.63 20.06
C LEU A 394 -12.57 7.32 19.18
N LEU A 395 -13.01 6.06 19.26
CA LEU A 395 -14.23 5.56 18.66
C LEU A 395 -15.02 4.79 19.74
N ALA A 396 -16.35 4.91 19.76
CA ALA A 396 -17.22 4.20 20.69
C ALA A 396 -17.88 2.99 20.04
N ILE A 397 -17.95 1.86 20.77
CA ILE A 397 -18.55 0.60 20.32
C ILE A 397 -19.53 0.12 21.38
N ASP A 398 -20.77 -0.20 20.99
CA ASP A 398 -21.77 -0.80 21.88
C ASP A 398 -21.46 -2.27 22.10
N VAL A 399 -20.96 -2.59 23.31
CA VAL A 399 -20.60 -3.94 23.74
C VAL A 399 -21.58 -4.49 24.77
N THR A 400 -22.78 -3.93 24.85
CA THR A 400 -23.83 -4.29 25.83
C THR A 400 -24.15 -5.78 25.80
N ASP A 401 -24.28 -6.33 24.59
CA ASP A 401 -24.71 -7.70 24.36
C ASP A 401 -23.54 -8.73 24.35
N VAL A 402 -22.32 -8.28 24.66
CA VAL A 402 -21.15 -9.19 24.82
C VAL A 402 -21.13 -9.70 26.26
N SER A 403 -21.55 -10.94 26.46
CA SER A 403 -21.70 -11.54 27.79
C SER A 403 -20.37 -11.95 28.45
N GLU A 404 -19.30 -12.10 27.68
CA GLU A 404 -18.00 -12.59 28.16
C GLU A 404 -17.14 -11.45 28.73
N PRO A 405 -17.01 -11.31 30.07
CA PRO A 405 -16.23 -10.21 30.65
C PRO A 405 -14.75 -10.25 30.26
N ALA A 406 -14.24 -11.43 29.89
CA ALA A 406 -12.83 -11.61 29.53
C ALA A 406 -12.45 -10.91 28.22
N VAL A 407 -13.38 -10.77 27.27
CA VAL A 407 -13.10 -10.16 25.97
C VAL A 407 -13.31 -8.65 25.96
N VAL A 408 -14.11 -8.10 26.89
CA VAL A 408 -14.36 -6.67 27.01
C VAL A 408 -13.61 -6.13 28.24
N ARG A 409 -12.30 -5.91 28.09
CA ARG A 409 -11.42 -5.38 29.14
C ARG A 409 -10.51 -4.30 28.58
N HIS A 410 -10.07 -3.38 29.42
CA HIS A 410 -9.01 -2.44 29.12
C HIS A 410 -7.77 -3.19 28.57
N GLY A 411 -7.22 -2.68 27.47
CA GLY A 411 -6.05 -3.27 26.79
C GLY A 411 -6.37 -4.35 25.76
N ASN A 412 -7.56 -4.95 25.76
CA ASN A 412 -7.93 -5.94 24.77
C ASN A 412 -8.13 -5.29 23.38
N MET A 413 -7.85 -6.07 22.34
CA MET A 413 -7.97 -5.62 20.95
C MET A 413 -9.38 -5.89 20.41
N VAL A 414 -9.88 -4.96 19.63
CA VAL A 414 -11.09 -5.12 18.81
C VAL A 414 -10.72 -4.94 17.34
N LYS A 415 -11.36 -5.66 16.43
CA LYS A 415 -11.15 -5.54 15.01
C LYS A 415 -12.15 -4.54 14.44
N LEU A 416 -11.64 -3.47 13.82
CA LEU A 416 -12.43 -2.38 13.22
C LEU A 416 -12.62 -2.54 11.72
N ILE A 417 -11.63 -3.13 11.04
CA ILE A 417 -11.64 -3.45 9.61
C ILE A 417 -11.13 -4.87 9.45
N GLY A 418 -11.73 -5.63 8.57
CA GLY A 418 -11.36 -7.01 8.27
C GLY A 418 -12.38 -7.65 7.33
N PRO A 419 -12.36 -8.99 7.20
CA PRO A 419 -13.30 -9.68 6.30
C PRO A 419 -14.78 -9.47 6.65
N GLU A 420 -15.10 -9.21 7.93
CA GLU A 420 -16.50 -9.04 8.40
C GLU A 420 -17.00 -7.60 8.25
N THR A 421 -16.10 -6.63 8.22
CA THR A 421 -16.38 -5.21 7.98
C THR A 421 -15.28 -4.69 7.06
N GLY A 422 -15.54 -4.77 5.76
CA GLY A 422 -14.56 -4.47 4.72
C GLY A 422 -14.37 -2.98 4.47
N ILE A 423 -13.38 -2.67 3.66
CA ILE A 423 -13.09 -1.30 3.23
C ILE A 423 -14.26 -0.69 2.47
N ASP A 424 -14.94 -1.48 1.62
CA ASP A 424 -16.05 -0.98 0.80
C ASP A 424 -17.28 -0.64 1.66
N GLU A 425 -17.58 -1.46 2.68
CA GLU A 425 -18.67 -1.17 3.64
C GLU A 425 -18.38 0.10 4.44
N LEU A 426 -17.12 0.25 4.90
CA LEU A 426 -16.69 1.46 5.60
C LEU A 426 -16.77 2.69 4.69
N ALA A 427 -16.38 2.57 3.43
CA ALA A 427 -16.47 3.63 2.43
C ALA A 427 -17.93 4.05 2.19
N VAL A 428 -18.83 3.09 1.99
CA VAL A 428 -20.26 3.35 1.81
C VAL A 428 -20.86 4.03 3.05
N ALA A 429 -20.54 3.52 4.24
CA ALA A 429 -21.07 4.06 5.50
C ALA A 429 -20.57 5.50 5.77
N SER A 430 -19.36 5.84 5.32
CA SER A 430 -18.76 7.18 5.47
C SER A 430 -18.99 8.10 4.27
N LYS A 431 -19.73 7.66 3.24
CA LYS A 431 -19.92 8.39 1.96
C LYS A 431 -18.59 8.76 1.30
N SER A 432 -17.63 7.86 1.36
CA SER A 432 -16.27 7.97 0.82
C SER A 432 -16.01 6.89 -0.24
N THR A 433 -14.77 6.72 -0.64
CA THR A 433 -14.31 5.64 -1.52
C THR A 433 -13.34 4.73 -0.78
N GLY A 434 -13.23 3.46 -1.20
CA GLY A 434 -12.25 2.54 -0.62
C GLY A 434 -10.81 3.06 -0.73
N CYS A 435 -10.48 3.75 -1.83
CA CYS A 435 -9.20 4.42 -2.04
C CYS A 435 -8.92 5.47 -0.96
N GLU A 436 -9.91 6.32 -0.67
CA GLU A 436 -9.79 7.38 0.32
C GLU A 436 -9.66 6.82 1.73
N VAL A 437 -10.47 5.80 2.07
CA VAL A 437 -10.36 5.13 3.37
C VAL A 437 -8.98 4.55 3.59
N LEU A 438 -8.43 3.81 2.61
CA LEU A 438 -7.11 3.21 2.68
C LEU A 438 -6.00 4.26 2.81
N SER A 439 -5.97 5.23 1.88
CA SER A 439 -4.89 6.22 1.81
C SER A 439 -4.83 7.16 3.01
N ARG A 440 -5.92 7.28 3.77
CA ARG A 440 -5.98 8.05 5.02
C ARG A 440 -5.42 7.32 6.23
N LEU A 441 -5.25 5.99 6.19
CA LEU A 441 -4.70 5.23 7.32
C LEU A 441 -3.30 5.73 7.67
N GLY A 442 -3.20 6.39 8.83
CA GLY A 442 -2.07 7.21 9.25
C GLY A 442 -0.85 6.41 9.71
N GLN A 443 0.22 7.15 10.04
CA GLN A 443 1.50 6.58 10.48
C GLN A 443 1.51 6.14 11.96
N ARG A 444 0.44 6.41 12.72
CA ARG A 444 0.35 6.07 14.15
C ARG A 444 0.01 4.60 14.40
N PHE A 445 -0.19 3.79 13.36
CA PHE A 445 -0.41 2.34 13.46
C PHE A 445 0.91 1.57 13.45
N HIS A 446 1.00 0.55 14.30
CA HIS A 446 1.98 -0.52 14.14
C HIS A 446 1.56 -1.39 12.97
N ARG A 447 2.37 -1.46 11.92
CA ARG A 447 2.08 -2.27 10.73
C ARG A 447 2.77 -3.60 10.80
N ILE A 448 2.01 -4.65 10.54
CA ILE A 448 2.50 -6.03 10.47
C ILE A 448 2.20 -6.55 9.07
N TYR A 449 3.24 -6.91 8.36
CA TYR A 449 3.15 -7.52 7.03
C TYR A 449 3.40 -9.02 7.18
N HIS A 450 2.48 -9.83 6.69
CA HIS A 450 2.60 -11.28 6.74
C HIS A 450 2.44 -11.89 5.34
N VAL A 451 3.14 -13.01 5.15
CA VAL A 451 2.99 -13.88 3.99
C VAL A 451 2.35 -15.16 4.54
N THR A 452 1.16 -15.49 4.09
CA THR A 452 0.42 -16.71 4.48
C THR A 452 0.67 -17.84 3.47
#